data_58ca5e6013c3e60b4eb25a529a9c7aae
#
_entry.id   58ca5e6013c3e60b4eb25a529a9c7aae
#
_cell.length_a   1.000
_cell.length_b   1.000
_cell.length_c   1.000
_cell.angle_alpha   90.00
_cell.angle_beta   90.00
_cell.angle_gamma   90.00
#
_symmetry.space_group_name_H-M   'P 1'
#
loop_
_entity.id
_entity.type
_entity.pdbx_description
1 polymer ?
#
loop_
_entity_poly.entity_id
_entity_poly.type
_entity_poly.pdbx_seq_one_letter_code
_entity_poly.pdbx_strand_id
1 'polypeptide(L)'
;MELVELKIHGISYSDNTSGAFALILDEVNGNKKLPIVIGGFEAQSIAIALEKKIKTSRPLTHELFKGFADKFDISLNHVIIHKLSEGVFYSNMVCEKDSEVVKIDSRTSDAIALSIRFNAPIFVTKEILDEAGFEDDKRYSDGINLTDENFFKDNLSGSTDSKTENTKDIKKISTKNIKKMLEKSIQNEDYELAARLRDELDFRKKV
;
A
#
# COMPACT_ATOMS: atom_id res chain seq x y z
N MET A 1 14.99 2.19 26.51
CA MET A 1 14.54 2.13 25.11
C MET A 1 14.26 3.54 24.68
N GLU A 2 15.09 4.10 23.83
CA GLU A 2 14.95 5.46 23.29
C GLU A 2 14.00 5.39 22.09
N LEU A 3 12.96 6.22 22.07
CA LEU A 3 11.98 6.30 21.01
C LEU A 3 12.18 7.56 20.18
N VAL A 4 12.13 7.41 18.87
CA VAL A 4 12.26 8.50 17.90
C VAL A 4 10.91 8.65 17.20
N GLU A 5 10.39 9.87 17.14
CA GLU A 5 9.14 10.17 16.45
C GLU A 5 9.34 10.22 14.94
N LEU A 6 8.42 9.61 14.23
CA LEU A 6 8.39 9.58 12.76
C LEU A 6 7.14 10.23 12.22
N LYS A 7 7.27 10.83 11.05
CA LYS A 7 6.15 11.32 10.23
C LYS A 7 6.17 10.65 8.86
N ILE A 8 5.02 10.51 8.23
CA ILE A 8 4.93 9.93 6.90
C ILE A 8 5.46 10.94 5.89
N HIS A 9 6.49 10.54 5.14
CA HIS A 9 7.00 11.29 4.00
C HIS A 9 6.12 11.06 2.77
N GLY A 10 5.89 9.78 2.43
CA GLY A 10 5.12 9.37 1.27
C GLY A 10 5.24 7.88 0.98
N ILE A 11 4.65 7.49 -0.15
CA ILE A 11 4.73 6.13 -0.68
C ILE A 11 5.46 6.20 -2.02
N SER A 12 6.45 5.34 -2.23
CA SER A 12 7.16 5.18 -3.48
C SER A 12 6.89 3.80 -4.07
N TYR A 13 6.86 3.70 -5.40
CA TYR A 13 6.77 2.40 -6.06
C TYR A 13 8.12 1.68 -5.99
N SER A 14 8.11 0.38 -5.72
CA SER A 14 9.34 -0.42 -5.73
C SER A 14 9.55 -1.04 -7.10
N ASP A 15 10.50 -0.50 -7.88
CA ASP A 15 10.83 -1.01 -9.22
C ASP A 15 11.34 -2.46 -9.21
N ASN A 16 11.80 -2.96 -8.06
CA ASN A 16 12.46 -4.26 -7.94
C ASN A 16 11.50 -5.42 -7.64
N THR A 17 10.24 -5.16 -7.26
CA THR A 17 9.26 -6.19 -6.89
C THR A 17 7.89 -5.84 -7.43
N SER A 18 7.34 -6.69 -8.30
CA SER A 18 6.00 -6.50 -8.86
C SER A 18 4.95 -6.36 -7.76
N GLY A 19 4.33 -5.18 -7.66
CA GLY A 19 3.22 -4.91 -6.73
C GLY A 19 3.62 -4.56 -5.29
N ALA A 20 4.92 -4.34 -4.99
CA ALA A 20 5.35 -3.84 -3.69
C ALA A 20 5.59 -2.32 -3.73
N PHE A 21 5.34 -1.67 -2.60
CA PHE A 21 5.53 -0.25 -2.38
C PHE A 21 6.48 -0.02 -1.20
N ALA A 22 7.21 1.08 -1.22
CA ALA A 22 8.00 1.54 -0.10
C ALA A 22 7.27 2.71 0.57
N LEU A 23 6.84 2.51 1.82
CA LEU A 23 6.39 3.59 2.68
C LEU A 23 7.60 4.23 3.31
N ILE A 24 7.79 5.52 3.11
CA ILE A 24 8.92 6.27 3.65
C ILE A 24 8.44 7.10 4.85
N LEU A 25 9.12 6.92 5.96
CA LEU A 25 8.90 7.69 7.19
C LEU A 25 10.11 8.57 7.47
N ASP A 26 9.90 9.86 7.72
CA ASP A 26 10.94 10.82 8.10
C ASP A 26 11.08 10.88 9.62
N GLU A 27 12.28 10.96 10.11
CA GLU A 27 12.57 11.37 11.48
C GLU A 27 12.15 12.82 11.71
N VAL A 28 11.33 13.08 12.76
CA VAL A 28 10.76 14.42 12.98
C VAL A 28 11.83 15.45 13.35
N ASN A 29 12.80 15.06 14.19
CA ASN A 29 13.85 15.95 14.70
C ASN A 29 15.26 15.55 14.22
N GLY A 30 15.35 14.90 13.06
CA GLY A 30 16.62 14.47 12.48
C GLY A 30 16.57 14.47 10.95
N ASN A 31 17.49 13.72 10.35
CA ASN A 31 17.64 13.65 8.89
C ASN A 31 17.50 12.22 8.35
N LYS A 32 17.16 11.27 9.21
CA LYS A 32 17.00 9.87 8.79
C LYS A 32 15.61 9.60 8.23
N LYS A 33 15.57 8.69 7.27
CA LYS A 33 14.36 8.15 6.68
C LYS A 33 14.30 6.65 6.90
N LEU A 34 13.14 6.12 7.26
CA LEU A 34 12.91 4.69 7.43
C LEU A 34 12.03 4.16 6.30
N PRO A 35 12.56 3.31 5.41
CA PRO A 35 11.78 2.68 4.35
C PRO A 35 11.15 1.39 4.87
N ILE A 36 9.86 1.20 4.60
CA ILE A 36 9.10 0.00 4.98
C ILE A 36 8.43 -0.55 3.72
N VAL A 37 8.75 -1.78 3.34
CA VAL A 37 8.10 -2.44 2.20
C VAL A 37 6.69 -2.86 2.61
N ILE A 38 5.69 -2.46 1.83
CA ILE A 38 4.28 -2.73 2.05
C ILE A 38 3.61 -3.26 0.78
N GLY A 39 2.51 -3.97 0.92
CA GLY A 39 1.71 -4.45 -0.21
C GLY A 39 0.85 -3.34 -0.83
N GLY A 40 0.30 -3.62 -2.01
CA GLY A 40 -0.51 -2.64 -2.76
C GLY A 40 -1.81 -2.24 -2.03
N PHE A 41 -2.47 -3.17 -1.35
CA PHE A 41 -3.69 -2.86 -0.59
C PHE A 41 -3.41 -2.01 0.65
N GLU A 42 -2.28 -2.23 1.31
CA GLU A 42 -1.82 -1.42 2.44
C GLU A 42 -1.43 -0.02 1.98
N ALA A 43 -0.69 0.08 0.87
CA ALA A 43 -0.32 1.35 0.25
C ALA A 43 -1.56 2.16 -0.13
N GLN A 44 -2.56 1.52 -0.76
CA GLN A 44 -3.84 2.14 -1.10
C GLN A 44 -4.57 2.66 0.15
N SER A 45 -4.63 1.84 1.22
CA SER A 45 -5.29 2.26 2.46
C SER A 45 -4.64 3.47 3.10
N ILE A 46 -3.30 3.52 3.13
CA ILE A 46 -2.54 4.65 3.66
C ILE A 46 -2.74 5.88 2.78
N ALA A 47 -2.66 5.73 1.45
CA ALA A 47 -2.84 6.83 0.52
C ALA A 47 -4.24 7.47 0.62
N ILE A 48 -5.30 6.66 0.73
CA ILE A 48 -6.68 7.15 0.95
C ILE A 48 -6.78 7.95 2.26
N ALA A 49 -6.11 7.49 3.32
CA ALA A 49 -6.13 8.19 4.60
C ALA A 49 -5.39 9.53 4.59
N LEU A 50 -4.29 9.61 3.82
CA LEU A 50 -3.52 10.83 3.63
C LEU A 50 -4.26 11.85 2.76
N GLU A 51 -4.96 11.37 1.71
CA GLU A 51 -5.72 12.22 0.79
C GLU A 51 -7.15 12.45 1.30
N LYS A 52 -7.33 13.48 2.13
CA LYS A 52 -8.62 13.81 2.78
C LYS A 52 -9.78 14.08 1.81
N LYS A 53 -9.51 14.28 0.53
CA LYS A 53 -10.53 14.54 -0.49
C LYS A 53 -11.20 13.27 -1.00
N ILE A 54 -10.58 12.10 -0.83
CA ILE A 54 -11.12 10.84 -1.31
C ILE A 54 -12.17 10.35 -0.32
N LYS A 55 -13.43 10.34 -0.78
CA LYS A 55 -14.54 9.75 -0.02
C LYS A 55 -14.93 8.43 -0.65
N THR A 56 -14.77 7.34 0.09
CA THR A 56 -15.28 6.04 -0.30
C THR A 56 -16.79 5.97 -0.08
N SER A 57 -17.52 5.28 -0.95
CA SER A 57 -18.99 5.11 -0.83
C SER A 57 -19.39 4.28 0.40
N ARG A 58 -18.51 3.39 0.85
CA ARG A 58 -18.64 2.56 2.06
C ARG A 58 -17.32 2.55 2.81
N PRO A 59 -17.34 2.41 4.16
CA PRO A 59 -16.11 2.30 4.94
C PRO A 59 -15.28 1.11 4.47
N LEU A 60 -14.00 1.33 4.23
CA LEU A 60 -13.01 0.28 4.04
C LEU A 60 -12.62 -0.33 5.40
N THR A 61 -11.80 -1.38 5.41
CA THR A 61 -11.46 -2.11 6.64
C THR A 61 -10.90 -1.21 7.74
N HIS A 62 -9.98 -0.30 7.42
CA HIS A 62 -9.40 0.58 8.43
C HIS A 62 -10.36 1.70 8.89
N GLU A 63 -11.25 2.19 8.01
CA GLU A 63 -12.34 3.11 8.39
C GLU A 63 -13.36 2.40 9.30
N LEU A 64 -13.69 1.13 8.97
CA LEU A 64 -14.57 0.33 9.80
C LEU A 64 -13.96 0.10 11.18
N PHE A 65 -12.66 -0.24 11.25
CA PHE A 65 -11.94 -0.40 12.51
C PHE A 65 -11.94 0.89 13.34
N LYS A 66 -11.66 2.04 12.70
CA LYS A 66 -11.75 3.35 13.35
C LYS A 66 -13.16 3.61 13.89
N GLY A 67 -14.19 3.37 13.05
CA GLY A 67 -15.58 3.55 13.46
C GLY A 67 -16.01 2.61 14.59
N PHE A 68 -15.49 1.38 14.63
CA PHE A 68 -15.70 0.45 15.74
C PHE A 68 -15.05 0.98 17.01
N ALA A 69 -13.79 1.38 16.95
CA ALA A 69 -13.07 1.93 18.10
C ALA A 69 -13.79 3.16 18.68
N ASP A 70 -14.25 4.09 17.82
CA ASP A 70 -15.00 5.27 18.26
C ASP A 70 -16.32 4.92 18.96
N LYS A 71 -17.01 3.86 18.50
CA LYS A 71 -18.27 3.41 19.12
C LYS A 71 -18.10 2.78 20.49
N PHE A 72 -16.92 2.27 20.78
CA PHE A 72 -16.58 1.65 22.05
C PHE A 72 -15.64 2.50 22.91
N ASP A 73 -15.49 3.79 22.56
CA ASP A 73 -14.65 4.76 23.28
C ASP A 73 -13.20 4.31 23.44
N ILE A 74 -12.67 3.67 22.38
CA ILE A 74 -11.27 3.24 22.31
C ILE A 74 -10.46 4.29 21.54
N SER A 75 -9.43 4.85 22.15
CA SER A 75 -8.46 5.73 21.50
C SER A 75 -7.17 4.99 21.17
N LEU A 76 -6.51 5.41 20.09
CA LEU A 76 -5.15 5.03 19.77
C LEU A 76 -4.21 6.16 20.20
N ASN A 77 -3.43 5.94 21.24
CA ASN A 77 -2.54 6.95 21.80
C ASN A 77 -1.31 7.15 20.91
N HIS A 78 -0.69 6.04 20.49
CA HIS A 78 0.45 6.05 19.57
C HIS A 78 0.75 4.65 19.02
N VAL A 79 1.60 4.61 17.99
CA VAL A 79 2.16 3.40 17.41
C VAL A 79 3.65 3.33 17.73
N ILE A 80 4.16 2.13 18.06
CA ILE A 80 5.60 1.90 18.28
C ILE A 80 6.06 0.78 17.35
N ILE A 81 7.02 1.07 16.47
CA ILE A 81 7.78 0.08 15.71
C ILE A 81 8.94 -0.35 16.64
N HIS A 82 8.84 -1.57 17.18
CA HIS A 82 9.68 -1.97 18.32
C HIS A 82 10.65 -3.10 18.02
N LYS A 83 10.52 -3.78 16.86
CA LYS A 83 11.40 -4.88 16.47
C LYS A 83 11.53 -4.93 14.96
N LEU A 84 12.75 -5.23 14.50
CA LEU A 84 13.07 -5.65 13.14
C LEU A 84 13.68 -7.05 13.20
N SER A 85 13.17 -7.98 12.41
CA SER A 85 13.68 -9.35 12.36
C SER A 85 13.47 -9.91 10.96
N GLU A 86 14.55 -10.38 10.33
CA GLU A 86 14.51 -10.98 8.99
C GLU A 86 13.84 -10.06 7.94
N GLY A 87 14.06 -8.74 8.04
CA GLY A 87 13.46 -7.74 7.16
C GLY A 87 12.00 -7.41 7.45
N VAL A 88 11.40 -7.99 8.50
CA VAL A 88 10.02 -7.73 8.93
C VAL A 88 9.99 -6.78 10.12
N PHE A 89 9.26 -5.70 9.99
CA PHE A 89 9.00 -4.76 11.07
C PHE A 89 7.80 -5.20 11.90
N TYR A 90 7.94 -5.15 13.23
CA TYR A 90 6.89 -5.47 14.20
C TYR A 90 6.48 -4.21 14.93
N SER A 91 5.18 -4.02 15.09
CA SER A 91 4.61 -2.82 15.70
C SER A 91 3.58 -3.14 16.76
N ASN A 92 3.48 -2.27 17.76
CA ASN A 92 2.39 -2.25 18.70
C ASN A 92 1.56 -0.98 18.54
N MET A 93 0.25 -1.14 18.51
CA MET A 93 -0.70 -0.06 18.76
C MET A 93 -0.91 0.08 20.25
N VAL A 94 -0.70 1.25 20.81
CA VAL A 94 -0.96 1.56 22.22
C VAL A 94 -2.31 2.23 22.28
N CYS A 95 -3.31 1.45 22.68
CA CYS A 95 -4.70 1.87 22.78
C CYS A 95 -5.09 2.15 24.23
N GLU A 96 -6.09 2.98 24.42
CA GLU A 96 -6.64 3.30 25.75
C GLU A 96 -8.16 3.24 25.72
N LYS A 97 -8.72 2.64 26.77
CA LYS A 97 -10.13 2.65 27.07
C LYS A 97 -10.33 2.70 28.59
N ASP A 98 -11.23 3.56 29.08
CA ASP A 98 -11.55 3.70 30.50
C ASP A 98 -10.31 3.88 31.40
N SER A 99 -9.29 4.61 30.90
CA SER A 99 -7.98 4.80 31.54
C SER A 99 -7.11 3.53 31.62
N GLU A 100 -7.54 2.43 31.01
CA GLU A 100 -6.74 1.23 30.83
C GLU A 100 -5.97 1.29 29.51
N VAL A 101 -4.62 1.14 29.58
CA VAL A 101 -3.75 1.16 28.42
C VAL A 101 -3.40 -0.27 28.01
N VAL A 102 -3.70 -0.61 26.77
CA VAL A 102 -3.45 -1.94 26.18
C VAL A 102 -2.55 -1.82 24.96
N LYS A 103 -1.56 -2.72 24.87
CA LYS A 103 -0.71 -2.87 23.68
C LYS A 103 -1.26 -3.98 22.81
N ILE A 104 -1.50 -3.67 21.54
CA ILE A 104 -2.01 -4.61 20.56
C ILE A 104 -0.93 -4.81 19.49
N ASP A 105 -0.48 -6.05 19.34
CA ASP A 105 0.45 -6.42 18.25
C ASP A 105 -0.24 -6.24 16.90
N SER A 106 0.49 -5.71 15.92
CA SER A 106 -0.04 -5.43 14.59
C SER A 106 1.06 -5.40 13.54
N ARG A 107 0.68 -5.67 12.30
CA ARG A 107 1.57 -5.38 11.18
C ARG A 107 1.82 -3.87 11.13
N THR A 108 3.06 -3.48 10.80
CA THR A 108 3.45 -2.06 10.79
C THR A 108 2.61 -1.24 9.81
N SER A 109 2.27 -1.79 8.64
CA SER A 109 1.40 -1.15 7.66
C SER A 109 -0.01 -0.85 8.20
N ASP A 110 -0.62 -1.79 8.95
CA ASP A 110 -1.95 -1.60 9.53
C ASP A 110 -1.91 -0.58 10.66
N ALA A 111 -0.90 -0.67 11.52
CA ALA A 111 -0.69 0.30 12.60
C ALA A 111 -0.56 1.73 12.06
N ILE A 112 0.22 1.92 10.98
CA ILE A 112 0.39 3.23 10.34
C ILE A 112 -0.90 3.67 9.66
N ALA A 113 -1.61 2.79 8.94
CA ALA A 113 -2.90 3.11 8.34
C ALA A 113 -3.94 3.58 9.36
N LEU A 114 -3.91 3.01 10.57
CA LEU A 114 -4.76 3.41 11.68
C LEU A 114 -4.25 4.68 12.36
N SER A 115 -2.92 4.84 12.55
CA SER A 115 -2.36 6.05 13.17
C SER A 115 -2.80 7.32 12.45
N ILE A 116 -2.83 7.32 11.10
CA ILE A 116 -3.31 8.45 10.30
C ILE A 116 -4.76 8.77 10.62
N ARG A 117 -5.62 7.75 10.72
CA ARG A 117 -7.07 7.91 10.96
C ARG A 117 -7.40 8.36 12.37
N PHE A 118 -6.58 7.97 13.34
CA PHE A 118 -6.69 8.41 14.73
C PHE A 118 -5.92 9.71 15.01
N ASN A 119 -5.12 10.19 14.04
CA ASN A 119 -4.18 11.28 14.23
C ASN A 119 -3.21 11.01 15.40
N ALA A 120 -2.76 9.76 15.50
CA ALA A 120 -1.88 9.27 16.55
C ALA A 120 -0.41 9.32 16.08
N PRO A 121 0.55 9.70 16.94
CA PRO A 121 1.96 9.75 16.56
C PRO A 121 2.55 8.34 16.36
N ILE A 122 3.57 8.27 15.52
CA ILE A 122 4.31 7.05 15.21
C ILE A 122 5.70 7.18 15.80
N PHE A 123 6.13 6.16 16.52
CA PHE A 123 7.48 6.07 17.08
C PHE A 123 8.19 4.81 16.57
N VAL A 124 9.50 4.89 16.52
CA VAL A 124 10.40 3.76 16.28
C VAL A 124 11.45 3.72 17.37
N THR A 125 11.98 2.55 17.70
CA THR A 125 13.16 2.48 18.56
C THR A 125 14.39 2.98 17.82
N LYS A 126 15.27 3.67 18.53
CA LYS A 126 16.48 4.24 17.94
C LYS A 126 17.33 3.18 17.27
N GLU A 127 17.44 2.00 17.86
CA GLU A 127 18.20 0.88 17.35
C GLU A 127 17.73 0.46 15.95
N ILE A 128 16.40 0.42 15.70
CA ILE A 128 15.84 0.10 14.39
C ILE A 128 16.11 1.22 13.39
N LEU A 129 15.99 2.47 13.83
CA LEU A 129 16.27 3.62 12.95
C LEU A 129 17.75 3.70 12.58
N ASP A 130 18.65 3.30 13.48
CA ASP A 130 20.08 3.23 13.22
C ASP A 130 20.44 2.04 12.30
N GLU A 131 19.73 0.91 12.40
CA GLU A 131 19.96 -0.29 11.61
C GLU A 131 19.39 -0.18 10.18
N ALA A 132 18.15 0.26 10.06
CA ALA A 132 17.39 0.23 8.80
C ALA A 132 17.13 1.61 8.18
N GLY A 133 17.39 2.68 8.92
CA GLY A 133 17.26 4.06 8.43
C GLY A 133 18.43 4.47 7.55
N PHE A 134 18.18 5.40 6.65
CA PHE A 134 19.20 6.02 5.81
C PHE A 134 19.09 7.55 5.87
N GLU A 135 20.18 8.26 5.64
CA GLU A 135 20.16 9.70 5.46
C GLU A 135 19.63 10.07 4.09
N ASP A 136 19.04 11.26 3.98
CA ASP A 136 18.34 11.71 2.75
C ASP A 136 19.24 11.59 1.51
N ASP A 137 19.06 10.49 0.79
CA ASP A 137 19.75 10.24 -0.47
C ASP A 137 18.75 10.52 -1.61
N LYS A 138 19.17 11.30 -2.62
CA LYS A 138 18.37 11.76 -3.77
C LYS A 138 17.59 10.64 -4.49
N ARG A 139 17.86 9.38 -4.20
CA ARG A 139 17.18 8.20 -4.76
C ARG A 139 15.70 8.07 -4.37
N TYR A 140 15.26 8.73 -3.29
CA TYR A 140 13.88 8.68 -2.80
C TYR A 140 13.20 10.06 -2.82
N SER A 141 13.81 11.05 -3.49
CA SER A 141 13.25 12.41 -3.60
C SER A 141 12.03 12.49 -4.52
N ASP A 142 11.86 11.52 -5.42
CA ASP A 142 10.71 11.43 -6.31
C ASP A 142 9.67 10.44 -5.74
N GLY A 143 9.16 10.74 -4.54
CA GLY A 143 7.98 10.05 -4.01
C GLY A 143 6.83 10.14 -5.02
N ILE A 144 6.07 9.05 -5.19
CA ILE A 144 4.84 9.09 -5.96
C ILE A 144 4.04 10.29 -5.45
N ASN A 145 3.75 11.21 -6.37
CA ASN A 145 2.83 12.28 -6.08
C ASN A 145 1.49 11.61 -5.77
N LEU A 146 1.11 11.54 -4.48
CA LEU A 146 -0.14 10.92 -4.01
C LEU A 146 -1.38 11.55 -4.66
N THR A 147 -1.19 12.64 -5.42
CA THR A 147 -2.20 13.30 -6.25
C THR A 147 -2.33 12.70 -7.64
N ASP A 148 -1.58 11.65 -8.00
CA ASP A 148 -1.74 11.01 -9.29
C ASP A 148 -3.09 10.26 -9.31
N GLU A 149 -4.08 10.88 -9.97
CA GLU A 149 -5.42 10.30 -10.14
C GLU A 149 -5.38 8.91 -10.78
N ASN A 150 -4.31 8.58 -11.50
CA ASN A 150 -4.14 7.28 -12.13
C ASN A 150 -3.81 6.20 -11.10
N PHE A 151 -3.00 6.51 -10.06
CA PHE A 151 -2.73 5.57 -8.96
C PHE A 151 -4.02 5.09 -8.29
N PHE A 152 -4.96 6.02 -8.08
CA PHE A 152 -6.25 5.68 -7.47
C PHE A 152 -7.18 4.96 -8.43
N LYS A 153 -7.21 5.33 -9.71
CA LYS A 153 -8.04 4.66 -10.73
C LYS A 153 -7.62 3.21 -10.92
N ASP A 154 -6.33 2.93 -11.01
CA ASP A 154 -5.82 1.58 -11.24
C ASP A 154 -5.98 0.66 -10.02
N ASN A 155 -5.96 1.21 -8.80
CA ASN A 155 -6.02 0.43 -7.56
C ASN A 155 -7.40 0.50 -6.86
N LEU A 156 -8.24 1.53 -7.09
CA LEU A 156 -9.61 1.60 -6.58
C LEU A 156 -10.61 0.83 -7.45
N SER A 157 -10.30 0.58 -8.71
CA SER A 157 -11.13 -0.22 -9.63
C SER A 157 -11.09 -1.72 -9.32
N GLY A 158 -10.57 -2.14 -8.18
CA GLY A 158 -10.61 -3.51 -7.66
C GLY A 158 -12.02 -4.02 -7.32
N SER A 159 -13.07 -3.32 -7.71
CA SER A 159 -14.46 -3.80 -7.70
C SER A 159 -15.02 -3.79 -9.12
N THR A 160 -14.99 -4.93 -9.75
CA THR A 160 -15.96 -5.46 -10.75
C THR A 160 -15.98 -4.92 -12.17
N ASP A 161 -15.19 -3.90 -12.60
CA ASP A 161 -15.33 -3.38 -13.98
C ASP A 161 -14.06 -3.27 -14.84
N SER A 162 -12.90 -3.75 -14.39
CA SER A 162 -11.67 -3.75 -15.21
C SER A 162 -11.68 -4.80 -16.36
N LYS A 163 -12.84 -5.47 -16.60
CA LYS A 163 -13.00 -6.41 -17.71
C LYS A 163 -13.28 -5.75 -19.07
N THR A 164 -13.55 -4.44 -19.14
CA THR A 164 -14.07 -3.82 -20.36
C THR A 164 -13.09 -2.96 -21.15
N GLU A 165 -12.01 -2.47 -20.58
CA GLU A 165 -11.08 -1.61 -21.35
C GLU A 165 -10.01 -2.39 -22.13
N ASN A 166 -9.50 -3.50 -21.60
CA ASN A 166 -8.55 -4.35 -22.33
C ASN A 166 -9.17 -5.12 -23.51
N THR A 167 -10.49 -5.30 -23.55
CA THR A 167 -11.17 -6.00 -24.66
C THR A 167 -11.33 -5.13 -25.92
N LYS A 168 -11.36 -3.79 -25.77
CA LYS A 168 -11.41 -2.88 -26.94
C LYS A 168 -10.09 -2.79 -27.66
N ASP A 169 -8.98 -2.93 -26.96
CA ASP A 169 -7.64 -2.83 -27.56
C ASP A 169 -7.20 -4.14 -28.22
N ILE A 170 -7.56 -5.31 -27.69
CA ILE A 170 -7.24 -6.61 -28.31
C ILE A 170 -7.88 -6.74 -29.68
N LYS A 171 -9.08 -6.21 -29.89
CA LYS A 171 -9.74 -6.21 -31.21
C LYS A 171 -9.04 -5.41 -32.28
N LYS A 172 -8.22 -4.43 -31.92
CA LYS A 172 -7.43 -3.60 -32.84
C LYS A 172 -6.07 -4.19 -33.18
N ILE A 173 -5.62 -5.22 -32.46
CA ILE A 173 -4.29 -5.84 -32.65
C ILE A 173 -4.36 -6.86 -33.80
N SER A 174 -3.31 -6.90 -34.63
CA SER A 174 -3.24 -7.87 -35.74
C SER A 174 -3.17 -9.31 -35.21
N THR A 175 -3.78 -10.26 -35.95
CA THR A 175 -3.80 -11.70 -35.60
C THR A 175 -2.41 -12.27 -35.34
N LYS A 176 -1.39 -11.77 -36.07
CA LYS A 176 0.02 -12.17 -35.89
C LYS A 176 0.58 -11.71 -34.53
N ASN A 177 0.22 -10.51 -34.10
CA ASN A 177 0.64 -9.97 -32.80
C ASN A 177 -0.08 -10.64 -31.64
N ILE A 178 -1.38 -10.95 -31.79
CA ILE A 178 -2.14 -11.69 -30.76
C ILE A 178 -1.53 -13.08 -30.53
N LYS A 179 -1.07 -13.79 -31.59
CA LYS A 179 -0.36 -15.07 -31.42
C LYS A 179 0.92 -14.95 -30.63
N LYS A 180 1.75 -13.93 -30.93
CA LYS A 180 2.99 -13.67 -30.16
C LYS A 180 2.70 -13.32 -28.69
N MET A 181 1.66 -12.54 -28.45
CA MET A 181 1.25 -12.19 -27.08
C MET A 181 0.74 -13.42 -26.34
N LEU A 182 0.01 -14.32 -26.99
CA LEU A 182 -0.46 -15.57 -26.40
C LEU A 182 0.70 -16.47 -25.99
N GLU A 183 1.70 -16.65 -26.85
CA GLU A 183 2.90 -17.42 -26.51
C GLU A 183 3.64 -16.83 -25.31
N LYS A 184 3.80 -15.51 -25.29
CA LYS A 184 4.45 -14.81 -24.18
C LYS A 184 3.67 -14.89 -22.87
N SER A 185 2.33 -14.81 -22.93
CA SER A 185 1.48 -14.96 -21.75
C SER A 185 1.56 -16.35 -21.17
N ILE A 186 1.64 -17.39 -22.01
CA ILE A 186 1.83 -18.78 -21.55
C ILE A 186 3.21 -18.95 -20.89
N GLN A 187 4.27 -18.36 -21.47
CA GLN A 187 5.61 -18.41 -20.87
C GLN A 187 5.72 -17.69 -19.52
N ASN A 188 4.92 -16.64 -19.35
CA ASN A 188 4.88 -15.85 -18.11
C ASN A 188 3.83 -16.39 -17.11
N GLU A 189 3.20 -17.53 -17.40
CA GLU A 189 2.14 -18.15 -16.57
C GLU A 189 0.90 -17.26 -16.36
N ASP A 190 0.71 -16.23 -17.21
CA ASP A 190 -0.48 -15.37 -17.21
C ASP A 190 -1.62 -16.05 -17.97
N TYR A 191 -2.23 -17.02 -17.33
CA TYR A 191 -3.29 -17.86 -17.93
C TYR A 191 -4.57 -17.08 -18.20
N GLU A 192 -4.83 -15.99 -17.47
CA GLU A 192 -6.02 -15.15 -17.69
C GLU A 192 -5.92 -14.38 -19.01
N LEU A 193 -4.78 -13.71 -19.23
CA LEU A 193 -4.52 -13.03 -20.49
C LEU A 193 -4.42 -14.03 -21.66
N ALA A 194 -3.79 -15.18 -21.45
CA ALA A 194 -3.70 -16.24 -22.46
C ALA A 194 -5.09 -16.74 -22.89
N ALA A 195 -6.02 -16.94 -21.94
CA ALA A 195 -7.39 -17.34 -22.26
C ALA A 195 -8.11 -16.30 -23.11
N ARG A 196 -8.02 -15.01 -22.76
CA ARG A 196 -8.65 -13.91 -23.52
C ARG A 196 -8.08 -13.78 -24.95
N LEU A 197 -6.79 -13.90 -25.11
CA LEU A 197 -6.13 -13.82 -26.42
C LEU A 197 -6.50 -15.01 -27.32
N ARG A 198 -6.65 -16.21 -26.74
CA ARG A 198 -7.11 -17.41 -27.42
C ARG A 198 -8.56 -17.27 -27.90
N ASP A 199 -9.44 -16.79 -27.03
CA ASP A 199 -10.85 -16.60 -27.37
C ASP A 199 -11.04 -15.60 -28.51
N GLU A 200 -10.26 -14.50 -28.53
CA GLU A 200 -10.25 -13.55 -29.64
C GLU A 200 -9.73 -14.17 -30.95
N LEU A 201 -8.67 -15.01 -30.89
CA LEU A 201 -8.16 -15.73 -32.06
C LEU A 201 -9.20 -16.70 -32.62
N ASP A 202 -9.93 -17.41 -31.76
CA ASP A 202 -10.95 -18.37 -32.19
C ASP A 202 -12.21 -17.66 -32.74
N PHE A 203 -12.54 -16.50 -32.19
CA PHE A 203 -13.59 -15.64 -32.78
C PHE A 203 -13.24 -15.20 -34.20
N ARG A 204 -11.99 -14.76 -34.43
CA ARG A 204 -11.52 -14.32 -35.77
C ARG A 204 -11.40 -15.43 -36.80
N LYS A 205 -11.32 -16.69 -36.39
CA LYS A 205 -11.32 -17.84 -37.32
C LYS A 205 -12.73 -18.23 -37.78
N LYS A 206 -13.77 -17.81 -37.02
CA LYS A 206 -15.16 -18.15 -37.32
C LYS A 206 -15.89 -17.10 -38.18
N VAL A 207 -15.25 -15.93 -38.35
CA VAL A 207 -15.73 -14.84 -39.21
C VAL A 207 -14.89 -14.79 -40.49
#